data_2591b0a47acb03f8986794713736b8b9
#
_entry.id   2591b0a47acb03f8986794713736b8b9
#
_cell.length_a   1.000
_cell.length_b   1.000
_cell.length_c   1.000
_cell.angle_alpha   90.00
_cell.angle_beta   90.00
_cell.angle_gamma   90.00
#
_symmetry.space_group_name_H-M   'P 1'
#
loop_
_entity.id
_entity.type
_entity.pdbx_description
1 polymer ?
#
loop_
_entity_poly.entity_id
_entity_poly.type
_entity_poly.pdbx_seq_one_letter_code
_entity_poly.pdbx_strand_id
1 'polypeptide(L)'
;RQIQSNIINEIESKLQSGYKKIIICAPTGVGKSLVGATVSNYFDSSFTVTASKHLQDQYIKDIPFLKPVKGKQNFPCLKLMSAEKVENDRRAMHCGLTCDKGQCQEKVNKNGKEIVKICDFKPTIKQVEDKTHDSASCHYYLQKYDALVSKHSLWNYHAFFTIMKYNKKLFADYLDRKVTVFDEAHKIEDQIIQFVGFDIFAGQVDECNLNPDKYNFTDLDSMIQLTDDIAFSYAKKIKDIKESPVFQNNPDFELITGLERRYDR
;
A
#
# COMPACT_ATOMS: atom_id res chain seq x y z
N ARG A 1 -22.68 -5.64 26.18
CA ARG A 1 -22.65 -4.17 26.46
C ARG A 1 -21.85 -3.85 27.73
N GLN A 2 -22.15 -4.53 28.88
CA GLN A 2 -21.43 -4.25 30.13
C GLN A 2 -19.91 -4.46 30.04
N ILE A 3 -19.45 -5.55 29.40
CA ILE A 3 -18.02 -5.85 29.20
C ILE A 3 -17.35 -4.75 28.36
N GLN A 4 -17.98 -4.30 27.29
CA GLN A 4 -17.46 -3.24 26.43
C GLN A 4 -17.30 -1.92 27.20
N SER A 5 -18.32 -1.53 27.99
CA SER A 5 -18.26 -0.33 28.83
C SER A 5 -17.13 -0.43 29.87
N ASN A 6 -16.95 -1.57 30.50
CA ASN A 6 -15.87 -1.79 31.46
C ASN A 6 -14.50 -1.62 30.81
N ILE A 7 -14.30 -2.21 29.61
CA ILE A 7 -13.05 -2.07 28.86
C ILE A 7 -12.79 -0.61 28.50
N ILE A 8 -13.81 0.12 28.01
CA ILE A 8 -13.66 1.54 27.64
C ILE A 8 -13.29 2.38 28.86
N ASN A 9 -13.97 2.18 30.00
CA ASN A 9 -13.66 2.91 31.23
C ASN A 9 -12.23 2.61 31.72
N GLU A 10 -11.77 1.36 31.59
CA GLU A 10 -10.41 1.01 31.97
C GLU A 10 -9.37 1.67 31.03
N ILE A 11 -9.64 1.70 29.71
CA ILE A 11 -8.79 2.42 28.75
C ILE A 11 -8.70 3.89 29.14
N GLU A 12 -9.84 4.54 29.40
CA GLU A 12 -9.88 5.94 29.79
C GLU A 12 -9.06 6.20 31.06
N SER A 13 -9.25 5.38 32.10
CA SER A 13 -8.48 5.47 33.35
C SER A 13 -6.96 5.32 33.11
N LYS A 14 -6.55 4.39 32.26
CA LYS A 14 -5.13 4.21 31.92
C LYS A 14 -4.56 5.40 31.16
N LEU A 15 -5.31 5.95 30.20
CA LEU A 15 -4.91 7.14 29.46
C LEU A 15 -4.76 8.35 30.38
N GLN A 16 -5.71 8.58 31.30
CA GLN A 16 -5.62 9.63 32.32
C GLN A 16 -4.41 9.45 33.25
N SER A 17 -4.02 8.19 33.53
CA SER A 17 -2.81 7.86 34.29
C SER A 17 -1.51 7.99 33.47
N GLY A 18 -1.56 8.49 32.23
CA GLY A 18 -0.39 8.76 31.39
C GLY A 18 0.13 7.58 30.56
N TYR A 19 -0.57 6.45 30.54
CA TYR A 19 -0.19 5.34 29.66
C TYR A 19 -0.39 5.70 28.19
N LYS A 20 0.65 5.51 27.38
CA LYS A 20 0.64 5.82 25.93
C LYS A 20 0.39 4.57 25.07
N LYS A 21 0.51 3.37 25.62
CA LYS A 21 0.34 2.10 24.92
C LYS A 21 -0.54 1.21 25.78
N ILE A 22 -1.63 0.72 25.21
CA ILE A 22 -2.60 -0.14 25.87
C ILE A 22 -2.84 -1.35 24.98
N ILE A 23 -2.69 -2.54 25.51
CA ILE A 23 -2.99 -3.81 24.83
C ILE A 23 -4.23 -4.40 25.49
N ILE A 24 -5.24 -4.70 24.66
CA ILE A 24 -6.50 -5.30 25.09
C ILE A 24 -6.55 -6.74 24.60
N CYS A 25 -6.56 -7.68 25.53
CA CYS A 25 -6.78 -9.09 25.25
C CYS A 25 -8.22 -9.44 25.63
N ALA A 26 -9.03 -9.79 24.64
CA ALA A 26 -10.43 -10.18 24.86
C ALA A 26 -10.86 -11.31 23.93
N PRO A 27 -11.77 -12.20 24.33
CA PRO A 27 -12.29 -13.29 23.50
C PRO A 27 -12.93 -12.78 22.21
N THR A 28 -13.08 -13.67 21.23
CA THR A 28 -13.85 -13.39 20.01
C THR A 28 -15.33 -13.14 20.38
N GLY A 29 -16.00 -12.29 19.60
CA GLY A 29 -17.43 -11.98 19.84
C GLY A 29 -17.72 -10.91 20.90
N VAL A 30 -16.74 -10.45 21.69
CA VAL A 30 -16.91 -9.40 22.69
C VAL A 30 -17.17 -8.01 22.04
N GLY A 31 -16.87 -7.88 20.74
CA GLY A 31 -17.01 -6.60 20.01
C GLY A 31 -15.78 -5.71 20.12
N LYS A 32 -14.58 -6.29 20.07
CA LYS A 32 -13.29 -5.57 20.09
C LYS A 32 -13.24 -4.43 19.07
N SER A 33 -13.73 -4.67 17.86
CA SER A 33 -13.75 -3.67 16.78
C SER A 33 -14.63 -2.46 17.15
N LEU A 34 -15.76 -2.69 17.83
CA LEU A 34 -16.61 -1.59 18.33
C LEU A 34 -15.91 -0.81 19.45
N VAL A 35 -15.21 -1.48 20.36
CA VAL A 35 -14.38 -0.82 21.40
C VAL A 35 -13.31 0.03 20.72
N GLY A 36 -12.56 -0.54 19.76
CA GLY A 36 -11.54 0.20 18.99
C GLY A 36 -12.09 1.42 18.26
N ALA A 37 -13.27 1.29 17.62
CA ALA A 37 -13.95 2.41 16.99
C ALA A 37 -14.41 3.47 17.97
N THR A 38 -14.90 3.07 19.16
CA THR A 38 -15.29 4.00 20.20
C THR A 38 -14.08 4.79 20.69
N VAL A 39 -12.96 4.13 20.94
CA VAL A 39 -11.68 4.78 21.27
C VAL A 39 -11.24 5.74 20.16
N SER A 40 -11.30 5.31 18.90
CA SER A 40 -10.98 6.16 17.76
C SER A 40 -11.84 7.43 17.73
N ASN A 41 -13.15 7.32 18.00
CA ASN A 41 -14.08 8.45 18.00
C ASN A 41 -13.97 9.35 19.24
N TYR A 42 -13.40 8.84 20.34
CA TYR A 42 -13.16 9.62 21.55
C TYR A 42 -12.09 10.70 21.34
N PHE A 43 -11.13 10.46 20.47
CA PHE A 43 -10.08 11.42 20.12
C PHE A 43 -10.44 12.25 18.89
N ASP A 44 -9.87 13.45 18.79
CA ASP A 44 -10.09 14.36 17.64
C ASP A 44 -9.64 13.78 16.31
N SER A 45 -8.67 12.87 16.34
CA SER A 45 -8.14 12.23 15.12
C SER A 45 -7.55 10.85 15.41
N SER A 46 -7.75 9.92 14.47
CA SER A 46 -7.27 8.53 14.63
C SER A 46 -6.88 7.86 13.34
N PHE A 47 -5.94 6.90 13.46
CA PHE A 47 -5.81 5.79 12.54
C PHE A 47 -6.42 4.53 13.14
N THR A 48 -7.22 3.81 12.37
CA THR A 48 -7.62 2.43 12.65
C THR A 48 -6.95 1.53 11.61
N VAL A 49 -6.20 0.53 12.06
CA VAL A 49 -5.43 -0.35 11.20
C VAL A 49 -5.90 -1.78 11.42
N THR A 50 -6.23 -2.49 10.32
CA THR A 50 -6.75 -3.86 10.37
C THR A 50 -5.97 -4.80 9.47
N ALA A 51 -5.96 -6.10 9.81
CA ALA A 51 -5.12 -7.08 9.14
C ALA A 51 -5.68 -7.57 7.78
N SER A 52 -6.97 -7.44 7.51
CA SER A 52 -7.56 -8.02 6.31
C SER A 52 -8.56 -7.09 5.60
N LYS A 53 -8.74 -7.33 4.29
CA LYS A 53 -9.75 -6.63 3.47
C LYS A 53 -11.16 -6.90 3.97
N HIS A 54 -11.45 -8.13 4.41
CA HIS A 54 -12.77 -8.51 4.91
C HIS A 54 -13.14 -7.72 6.17
N LEU A 55 -12.20 -7.60 7.12
CA LEU A 55 -12.39 -6.77 8.31
C LEU A 55 -12.56 -5.29 7.93
N GLN A 56 -11.80 -4.82 6.96
CA GLN A 56 -11.94 -3.44 6.47
C GLN A 56 -13.35 -3.20 5.88
N ASP A 57 -13.89 -4.14 5.10
CA ASP A 57 -15.24 -4.04 4.55
C ASP A 57 -16.33 -4.08 5.65
N GLN A 58 -16.12 -4.86 6.70
CA GLN A 58 -16.99 -4.88 7.89
C GLN A 58 -16.95 -3.52 8.62
N TYR A 59 -15.77 -2.96 8.86
CA TYR A 59 -15.63 -1.64 9.48
C TYR A 59 -16.35 -0.55 8.67
N ILE A 60 -16.21 -0.56 7.34
CA ILE A 60 -16.87 0.43 6.46
C ILE A 60 -18.39 0.36 6.60
N LYS A 61 -18.93 -0.86 6.71
CA LYS A 61 -20.36 -1.08 6.86
C LYS A 61 -20.89 -0.65 8.23
N ASP A 62 -20.15 -0.98 9.29
CA ASP A 62 -20.63 -0.84 10.67
C ASP A 62 -20.23 0.51 11.28
N ILE A 63 -19.20 1.17 10.76
CA ILE A 63 -18.59 2.37 11.35
C ILE A 63 -18.33 3.43 10.27
N PRO A 64 -19.36 4.13 9.80
CA PRO A 64 -19.30 4.98 8.60
C PRO A 64 -18.45 6.25 8.74
N PHE A 65 -18.05 6.65 9.93
CA PHE A 65 -17.17 7.80 10.13
C PHE A 65 -15.71 7.52 9.77
N LEU A 66 -15.30 6.24 9.70
CA LEU A 66 -13.96 5.85 9.30
C LEU A 66 -13.80 5.90 7.78
N LYS A 67 -12.91 6.73 7.29
CA LYS A 67 -12.60 6.83 5.86
C LYS A 67 -11.60 5.75 5.44
N PRO A 68 -11.98 4.80 4.57
CA PRO A 68 -11.12 3.67 4.23
C PRO A 68 -10.03 4.03 3.23
N VAL A 69 -8.90 3.30 3.30
CA VAL A 69 -7.88 3.25 2.25
C VAL A 69 -7.77 1.82 1.72
N LYS A 70 -8.32 1.58 0.55
CA LYS A 70 -8.20 0.31 -0.18
C LYS A 70 -6.99 0.33 -1.12
N GLY A 71 -6.43 -0.85 -1.40
CA GLY A 71 -5.30 -0.99 -2.33
C GLY A 71 -5.65 -0.62 -3.77
N LYS A 72 -4.64 -0.28 -4.57
CA LYS A 72 -4.76 0.14 -5.98
C LYS A 72 -5.54 -0.85 -6.85
N GLN A 73 -5.40 -2.14 -6.60
CA GLN A 73 -6.10 -3.20 -7.34
C GLN A 73 -7.63 -3.18 -7.22
N ASN A 74 -8.19 -2.38 -6.30
CA ASN A 74 -9.63 -2.25 -6.13
C ASN A 74 -10.24 -1.12 -6.98
N PHE A 75 -9.43 -0.44 -7.78
CA PHE A 75 -9.86 0.71 -8.56
C PHE A 75 -9.44 0.58 -10.02
N PRO A 76 -10.32 0.91 -10.97
CA PRO A 76 -9.96 1.00 -12.37
C PRO A 76 -8.96 2.13 -12.59
N CYS A 77 -8.04 1.95 -13.53
CA CYS A 77 -7.06 2.96 -13.91
C CYS A 77 -7.57 3.78 -15.09
N LEU A 78 -7.95 5.02 -14.86
CA LEU A 78 -8.48 5.90 -15.90
C LEU A 78 -7.51 6.10 -17.07
N LYS A 79 -6.19 6.11 -16.80
CA LYS A 79 -5.17 6.18 -17.84
C LYS A 79 -5.18 4.95 -18.75
N LEU A 80 -5.28 3.74 -18.19
CA LEU A 80 -5.37 2.50 -18.97
C LEU A 80 -6.71 2.39 -19.69
N MET A 81 -7.81 2.76 -19.00
CA MET A 81 -9.14 2.78 -19.63
C MET A 81 -9.17 3.70 -20.87
N SER A 82 -8.59 4.88 -20.75
CA SER A 82 -8.50 5.82 -21.88
C SER A 82 -7.67 5.27 -23.04
N ALA A 83 -6.54 4.62 -22.75
CA ALA A 83 -5.69 3.99 -23.76
C ALA A 83 -6.40 2.83 -24.47
N GLU A 84 -7.13 1.99 -23.76
CA GLU A 84 -7.87 0.83 -24.28
C GLU A 84 -9.30 1.18 -24.74
N LYS A 85 -9.70 2.45 -24.69
CA LYS A 85 -11.05 2.93 -25.04
C LYS A 85 -12.17 2.19 -24.30
N VAL A 86 -11.96 1.91 -23.01
CA VAL A 86 -12.91 1.26 -22.12
C VAL A 86 -13.55 2.31 -21.23
N GLU A 87 -14.86 2.54 -21.35
CA GLU A 87 -15.58 3.58 -20.60
C GLU A 87 -16.25 3.06 -19.31
N ASN A 88 -16.39 1.74 -19.17
CA ASN A 88 -17.12 1.14 -18.05
C ASN A 88 -16.17 0.53 -17.00
N ASP A 89 -16.27 1.00 -15.76
CA ASP A 89 -15.44 0.55 -14.62
C ASP A 89 -15.51 -0.96 -14.39
N ARG A 90 -16.68 -1.59 -14.50
CA ARG A 90 -16.81 -3.05 -14.32
C ARG A 90 -16.05 -3.81 -15.40
N ARG A 91 -16.12 -3.34 -16.65
CA ARG A 91 -15.37 -3.94 -17.75
C ARG A 91 -13.88 -3.72 -17.55
N ALA A 92 -13.46 -2.53 -17.14
CA ALA A 92 -12.06 -2.23 -16.82
C ALA A 92 -11.51 -3.15 -15.73
N MET A 93 -12.26 -3.33 -14.64
CA MET A 93 -11.89 -4.25 -13.55
C MET A 93 -11.82 -5.70 -14.01
N HIS A 94 -12.77 -6.14 -14.84
CA HIS A 94 -12.77 -7.50 -15.41
C HIS A 94 -11.58 -7.74 -16.34
N CYS A 95 -11.22 -6.75 -17.17
CA CYS A 95 -10.06 -6.80 -18.06
C CYS A 95 -8.72 -6.54 -17.31
N GLY A 96 -8.76 -6.32 -16.00
CA GLY A 96 -7.58 -6.08 -15.19
C GLY A 96 -6.91 -4.72 -15.44
N LEU A 97 -7.64 -3.72 -15.95
CA LEU A 97 -7.16 -2.34 -16.13
C LEU A 97 -7.20 -1.58 -14.80
N THR A 98 -6.42 -2.05 -13.83
CA THR A 98 -6.45 -1.57 -12.44
C THR A 98 -5.30 -0.62 -12.12
N CYS A 99 -5.47 0.21 -11.09
CA CYS A 99 -4.49 1.25 -10.71
C CYS A 99 -3.13 0.71 -10.26
N ASP A 100 -3.02 -0.56 -9.86
CA ASP A 100 -1.73 -1.20 -9.53
C ASP A 100 -0.90 -1.50 -10.79
N LYS A 101 -1.55 -1.67 -11.95
CA LYS A 101 -0.89 -1.84 -13.24
C LYS A 101 -0.61 -0.51 -13.94
N GLY A 102 -1.29 0.56 -13.53
CA GLY A 102 -1.12 1.88 -14.10
C GLY A 102 0.13 2.59 -13.59
N GLN A 103 0.81 3.32 -14.48
CA GLN A 103 1.94 4.16 -14.14
C GLN A 103 1.45 5.53 -13.68
N CYS A 104 1.58 5.81 -12.37
CA CYS A 104 1.19 7.10 -11.78
C CYS A 104 2.28 8.19 -11.91
N GLN A 105 3.50 7.79 -12.28
CA GLN A 105 4.65 8.66 -12.53
C GLN A 105 5.48 8.03 -13.65
N GLU A 106 5.97 8.84 -14.55
CA GLU A 106 6.83 8.43 -15.67
C GLU A 106 8.05 9.32 -15.71
N LYS A 107 9.22 8.73 -15.88
CA LYS A 107 10.44 9.47 -16.16
C LYS A 107 10.47 9.75 -17.66
N VAL A 108 10.43 11.00 -18.04
CA VAL A 108 10.49 11.46 -19.43
C VAL A 108 11.70 12.35 -19.63
N ASN A 109 12.40 12.19 -20.75
CA ASN A 109 13.49 13.07 -21.11
C ASN A 109 12.94 14.28 -21.86
N LYS A 110 13.10 15.46 -21.30
CA LYS A 110 12.72 16.72 -21.96
C LYS A 110 13.95 17.62 -22.06
N ASN A 111 14.37 17.89 -23.29
CA ASN A 111 15.54 18.73 -23.58
C ASN A 111 16.84 18.28 -22.87
N GLY A 112 17.09 16.95 -22.84
CA GLY A 112 18.28 16.38 -22.20
C GLY A 112 18.21 16.29 -20.67
N LYS A 113 17.09 16.66 -20.03
CA LYS A 113 16.87 16.51 -18.60
C LYS A 113 15.78 15.48 -18.32
N GLU A 114 16.07 14.59 -17.39
CA GLU A 114 15.08 13.65 -16.88
C GLU A 114 14.10 14.40 -15.96
N ILE A 115 12.83 14.38 -16.31
CA ILE A 115 11.74 14.95 -15.51
C ILE A 115 10.72 13.87 -15.16
N VAL A 116 10.10 13.98 -14.00
CA VAL A 116 9.02 13.09 -13.59
C VAL A 116 7.69 13.68 -14.01
N LYS A 117 7.02 13.05 -14.98
CA LYS A 117 5.65 13.39 -15.36
C LYS A 117 4.67 12.65 -14.44
N ILE A 118 3.80 13.39 -13.77
CA ILE A 118 2.73 12.83 -12.93
C ILE A 118 1.51 12.53 -13.83
N CYS A 119 0.79 11.46 -13.53
CA CYS A 119 -0.45 11.09 -14.22
C CYS A 119 -1.49 12.21 -14.14
N ASP A 120 -2.06 12.58 -15.30
CA ASP A 120 -3.00 13.71 -15.44
C ASP A 120 -4.29 13.50 -14.64
N PHE A 121 -4.68 12.24 -14.37
CA PHE A 121 -5.84 11.88 -13.55
C PHE A 121 -5.58 11.93 -12.03
N LYS A 122 -4.33 12.15 -11.60
CA LYS A 122 -3.97 12.17 -10.18
C LYS A 122 -4.25 13.55 -9.59
N PRO A 123 -5.23 13.69 -8.67
CA PRO A 123 -5.46 14.95 -7.99
C PRO A 123 -4.31 15.24 -7.00
N THR A 124 -4.19 16.48 -6.59
CA THR A 124 -3.38 16.85 -5.42
C THR A 124 -4.19 16.65 -4.14
N ILE A 125 -3.51 16.46 -3.00
CA ILE A 125 -4.19 16.35 -1.71
C ILE A 125 -4.98 17.62 -1.38
N LYS A 126 -4.45 18.78 -1.72
CA LYS A 126 -5.12 20.07 -1.52
C LYS A 126 -6.41 20.20 -2.33
N GLN A 127 -6.43 19.72 -3.57
CA GLN A 127 -7.67 19.70 -4.37
C GLN A 127 -8.75 18.82 -3.73
N VAL A 128 -8.37 17.73 -3.06
CA VAL A 128 -9.32 16.86 -2.35
C VAL A 128 -9.79 17.52 -1.05
N GLU A 129 -8.89 18.14 -0.31
CA GLU A 129 -9.20 18.89 0.92
C GLU A 129 -10.17 20.05 0.63
N ASP A 130 -9.87 20.85 -0.39
CA ASP A 130 -10.70 22.01 -0.83
C ASP A 130 -11.93 21.59 -1.66
N LYS A 131 -12.11 20.29 -1.97
CA LYS A 131 -13.18 19.76 -2.85
C LYS A 131 -13.22 20.38 -4.25
N THR A 132 -12.05 20.74 -4.76
CA THR A 132 -11.87 21.38 -6.10
C THR A 132 -11.31 20.40 -7.14
N HIS A 133 -11.26 19.10 -6.83
CA HIS A 133 -10.81 18.06 -7.75
C HIS A 133 -11.82 17.83 -8.89
N ASP A 134 -11.30 17.44 -10.05
CA ASP A 134 -12.12 17.07 -11.21
C ASP A 134 -12.91 15.78 -10.93
N SER A 135 -14.13 15.69 -11.52
CA SER A 135 -14.93 14.46 -11.51
C SER A 135 -14.25 13.28 -12.20
N ALA A 136 -13.35 13.56 -13.15
CA ALA A 136 -12.52 12.58 -13.83
C ALA A 136 -11.23 12.23 -13.07
N SER A 137 -11.10 12.63 -11.80
CA SER A 137 -9.92 12.30 -11.00
C SER A 137 -9.85 10.83 -10.62
N CYS A 138 -8.63 10.31 -10.48
CA CYS A 138 -8.37 8.90 -10.13
C CYS A 138 -9.00 8.53 -8.78
N HIS A 139 -9.95 7.60 -8.78
CA HIS A 139 -10.72 7.16 -7.61
C HIS A 139 -9.83 6.61 -6.49
N TYR A 140 -8.71 5.93 -6.81
CA TYR A 140 -7.75 5.49 -5.80
C TYR A 140 -7.15 6.66 -5.02
N TYR A 141 -6.69 7.71 -5.72
CA TYR A 141 -6.08 8.86 -5.05
C TYR A 141 -7.12 9.74 -4.35
N LEU A 142 -8.34 9.84 -4.88
CA LEU A 142 -9.44 10.51 -4.19
C LEU A 142 -9.71 9.85 -2.84
N GLN A 143 -9.90 8.52 -2.80
CA GLN A 143 -10.12 7.80 -1.56
C GLN A 143 -8.95 7.93 -0.58
N LYS A 144 -7.71 7.76 -1.08
CA LYS A 144 -6.50 7.86 -0.24
C LYS A 144 -6.36 9.24 0.39
N TYR A 145 -6.58 10.29 -0.38
CA TYR A 145 -6.43 11.66 0.10
C TYR A 145 -7.60 12.08 0.98
N ASP A 146 -8.85 11.66 0.67
CA ASP A 146 -10.00 11.86 1.57
C ASP A 146 -9.75 11.22 2.95
N ALA A 147 -9.17 10.04 2.99
CA ALA A 147 -8.79 9.39 4.24
C ALA A 147 -7.66 10.12 4.99
N LEU A 148 -6.72 10.73 4.29
CA LEU A 148 -5.64 11.51 4.89
C LEU A 148 -6.13 12.82 5.48
N VAL A 149 -6.99 13.57 4.78
CA VAL A 149 -7.53 14.85 5.26
C VAL A 149 -8.65 14.67 6.29
N SER A 150 -9.27 13.49 6.35
CA SER A 150 -10.33 13.20 7.33
C SER A 150 -9.76 13.06 8.75
N LYS A 151 -10.58 13.32 9.77
CA LYS A 151 -10.18 13.11 11.17
C LYS A 151 -9.90 11.65 11.51
N HIS A 152 -10.66 10.72 10.94
CA HIS A 152 -10.59 9.29 11.26
C HIS A 152 -10.49 8.48 10.00
N SER A 153 -9.47 7.63 9.90
CA SER A 153 -9.24 6.80 8.72
C SER A 153 -8.93 5.35 9.04
N LEU A 154 -9.29 4.48 8.10
CA LEU A 154 -9.18 3.03 8.21
C LEU A 154 -8.20 2.49 7.16
N TRP A 155 -7.17 1.83 7.62
CA TRP A 155 -6.07 1.33 6.80
C TRP A 155 -5.91 -0.18 6.97
N ASN A 156 -5.40 -0.86 5.94
CA ASN A 156 -4.76 -2.15 6.17
C ASN A 156 -3.28 -1.94 6.56
N TYR A 157 -2.68 -2.95 7.19
CA TYR A 157 -1.29 -2.86 7.68
C TYR A 157 -0.30 -2.47 6.59
N HIS A 158 -0.38 -3.09 5.42
CA HIS A 158 0.54 -2.81 4.32
C HIS A 158 0.47 -1.35 3.84
N ALA A 159 -0.73 -0.82 3.63
CA ALA A 159 -0.91 0.58 3.21
C ALA A 159 -0.45 1.56 4.30
N PHE A 160 -0.72 1.23 5.58
CA PHE A 160 -0.28 2.01 6.73
C PHE A 160 1.25 2.04 6.82
N PHE A 161 1.91 0.90 6.77
CA PHE A 161 3.37 0.85 6.79
C PHE A 161 4.00 1.56 5.59
N THR A 162 3.40 1.41 4.40
CA THR A 162 3.87 2.09 3.18
C THR A 162 3.88 3.60 3.36
N ILE A 163 2.80 4.19 3.89
CA ILE A 163 2.75 5.64 4.06
C ILE A 163 3.71 6.11 5.16
N MET A 164 3.82 5.35 6.24
CA MET A 164 4.71 5.68 7.36
C MET A 164 6.19 5.57 6.98
N LYS A 165 6.57 4.59 6.16
CA LYS A 165 7.97 4.39 5.74
C LYS A 165 8.38 5.32 4.60
N TYR A 166 7.60 5.38 3.53
CA TYR A 166 8.05 6.02 2.27
C TYR A 166 7.49 7.42 2.05
N ASN A 167 6.37 7.75 2.69
CA ASN A 167 5.65 8.99 2.41
C ASN A 167 5.51 9.91 3.64
N LYS A 168 6.16 9.58 4.77
CA LYS A 168 6.04 10.33 6.02
C LYS A 168 6.35 11.81 5.85
N LYS A 169 7.41 12.15 5.13
CA LYS A 169 7.79 13.57 4.89
C LYS A 169 6.77 14.30 4.03
N LEU A 170 6.19 13.61 3.02
CA LEU A 170 5.24 14.21 2.07
C LEU A 170 3.89 14.51 2.71
N PHE A 171 3.48 13.71 3.69
CA PHE A 171 2.17 13.80 4.34
C PHE A 171 2.27 14.09 5.84
N ALA A 172 3.36 14.71 6.31
CA ALA A 172 3.63 14.91 7.73
C ALA A 172 2.45 15.55 8.47
N ASP A 173 1.86 16.59 7.89
CA ASP A 173 0.74 17.34 8.49
C ASP A 173 -0.55 16.49 8.66
N TYR A 174 -0.69 15.44 7.84
CA TYR A 174 -1.84 14.54 7.86
C TYR A 174 -1.61 13.25 8.65
N LEU A 175 -0.37 13.00 9.09
CA LEU A 175 0.01 11.77 9.80
C LEU A 175 0.09 11.95 11.31
N ASP A 176 0.01 13.17 11.82
CA ASP A 176 -0.02 13.45 13.26
C ASP A 176 -1.44 13.21 13.80
N ARG A 177 -1.70 11.98 14.25
CA ARG A 177 -2.98 11.57 14.82
C ARG A 177 -2.87 11.36 16.33
N LYS A 178 -3.94 11.68 17.05
CA LYS A 178 -3.97 11.56 18.51
C LYS A 178 -3.94 10.11 18.99
N VAL A 179 -4.50 9.18 18.21
CA VAL A 179 -4.50 7.76 18.55
C VAL A 179 -4.36 6.88 17.30
N THR A 180 -3.70 5.75 17.45
CA THR A 180 -3.69 4.66 16.46
C THR A 180 -4.21 3.39 17.12
N VAL A 181 -5.26 2.83 16.54
CA VAL A 181 -5.88 1.57 16.98
C VAL A 181 -5.45 0.48 16.01
N PHE A 182 -4.77 -0.54 16.51
CA PHE A 182 -4.40 -1.74 15.75
C PHE A 182 -5.37 -2.86 16.10
N ASP A 183 -6.26 -3.19 15.17
CA ASP A 183 -7.13 -4.37 15.31
C ASP A 183 -6.37 -5.63 14.86
N GLU A 184 -6.67 -6.77 15.51
CA GLU A 184 -5.92 -8.02 15.33
C GLU A 184 -4.40 -7.84 15.55
N ALA A 185 -4.04 -7.11 16.62
CA ALA A 185 -2.66 -6.72 16.93
C ALA A 185 -1.68 -7.91 17.06
N HIS A 186 -2.18 -9.13 17.31
CA HIS A 186 -1.39 -10.34 17.31
C HIS A 186 -0.76 -10.69 15.95
N LYS A 187 -1.28 -10.09 14.86
CA LYS A 187 -0.75 -10.26 13.50
C LYS A 187 0.29 -9.21 13.11
N ILE A 188 0.59 -8.24 13.98
CA ILE A 188 1.50 -7.13 13.62
C ILE A 188 2.88 -7.64 13.20
N GLU A 189 3.44 -8.63 13.92
CA GLU A 189 4.75 -9.19 13.62
C GLU A 189 4.78 -9.79 12.21
N ASP A 190 3.83 -10.68 11.91
CA ASP A 190 3.72 -11.29 10.58
C ASP A 190 3.55 -10.23 9.48
N GLN A 191 2.75 -9.19 9.74
CA GLN A 191 2.51 -8.11 8.78
C GLN A 191 3.77 -7.24 8.57
N ILE A 192 4.58 -7.04 9.59
CA ILE A 192 5.87 -6.34 9.46
C ILE A 192 6.83 -7.21 8.64
N ILE A 193 6.95 -8.50 8.97
CA ILE A 193 7.80 -9.44 8.23
C ILE A 193 7.40 -9.45 6.75
N GLN A 194 6.10 -9.57 6.44
CA GLN A 194 5.61 -9.53 5.06
C GLN A 194 5.86 -8.18 4.35
N PHE A 195 5.86 -7.09 5.10
CA PHE A 195 6.08 -5.76 4.55
C PHE A 195 7.56 -5.44 4.27
N VAL A 196 8.46 -5.91 5.13
CA VAL A 196 9.91 -5.64 4.99
C VAL A 196 10.65 -6.79 4.33
N GLY A 197 10.08 -7.99 4.38
CA GLY A 197 10.64 -9.20 3.79
C GLY A 197 10.37 -9.27 2.29
N PHE A 198 11.08 -10.17 1.66
CA PHE A 198 10.84 -10.57 0.26
C PHE A 198 11.05 -12.08 0.15
N ASP A 199 10.38 -12.68 -0.82
CA ASP A 199 10.50 -14.11 -1.10
C ASP A 199 11.38 -14.30 -2.34
N ILE A 200 12.35 -15.19 -2.26
CA ILE A 200 13.10 -15.68 -3.42
C ILE A 200 12.50 -17.02 -3.83
N PHE A 201 11.95 -17.07 -5.03
CA PHE A 201 11.39 -18.29 -5.59
C PHE A 201 12.45 -19.06 -6.38
N ALA A 202 12.43 -20.40 -6.30
CA ALA A 202 13.36 -21.27 -7.06
C ALA A 202 13.37 -20.92 -8.56
N GLY A 203 12.20 -20.61 -9.12
CA GLY A 203 12.11 -20.19 -10.53
C GLY A 203 12.86 -18.88 -10.86
N GLN A 204 13.10 -18.00 -9.91
CA GLN A 204 13.93 -16.80 -10.12
C GLN A 204 15.42 -17.16 -10.16
N VAL A 205 15.84 -18.10 -9.33
CA VAL A 205 17.21 -18.62 -9.30
C VAL A 205 17.52 -19.33 -10.64
N ASP A 206 16.58 -20.16 -11.09
CA ASP A 206 16.67 -20.87 -12.39
C ASP A 206 16.67 -19.88 -13.56
N GLU A 207 15.77 -18.89 -13.56
CA GLU A 207 15.69 -17.84 -14.59
C GLU A 207 16.99 -17.04 -14.70
N CYS A 208 17.68 -16.85 -13.58
CA CYS A 208 18.97 -16.18 -13.51
C CYS A 208 20.15 -17.10 -13.84
N ASN A 209 19.92 -18.40 -14.10
CA ASN A 209 20.95 -19.42 -14.29
C ASN A 209 21.95 -19.49 -13.12
N LEU A 210 21.47 -19.29 -11.91
CA LEU A 210 22.29 -19.40 -10.71
C LEU A 210 22.24 -20.82 -10.15
N ASN A 211 23.38 -21.30 -9.63
CA ASN A 211 23.41 -22.60 -8.95
C ASN A 211 23.01 -22.43 -7.48
N PRO A 212 21.87 -22.98 -7.03
CA PRO A 212 21.40 -22.85 -5.65
C PRO A 212 22.36 -23.46 -4.63
N ASP A 213 23.11 -24.51 -5.00
CA ASP A 213 24.08 -25.19 -4.09
C ASP A 213 25.25 -24.28 -3.68
N LYS A 214 25.43 -23.18 -4.39
CA LYS A 214 26.45 -22.17 -4.06
C LYS A 214 26.11 -21.35 -2.83
N TYR A 215 24.84 -21.33 -2.41
CA TYR A 215 24.35 -20.43 -1.37
C TYR A 215 23.90 -21.21 -0.13
N ASN A 216 24.29 -20.72 1.05
CA ASN A 216 23.82 -21.27 2.33
C ASN A 216 22.56 -20.51 2.77
N PHE A 217 21.39 -21.14 2.64
CA PHE A 217 20.09 -20.55 2.98
C PHE A 217 19.88 -20.30 4.49
N THR A 218 20.81 -20.71 5.35
CA THR A 218 20.77 -20.43 6.80
C THR A 218 21.73 -19.32 7.20
N ASP A 219 22.55 -18.83 6.28
CA ASP A 219 23.52 -17.77 6.50
C ASP A 219 23.08 -16.47 5.85
N LEU A 220 23.03 -15.38 6.63
CA LEU A 220 22.55 -14.06 6.16
C LEU A 220 23.42 -13.48 5.03
N ASP A 221 24.74 -13.56 5.16
CA ASP A 221 25.67 -13.00 4.17
C ASP A 221 25.54 -13.74 2.84
N SER A 222 25.36 -15.07 2.89
CA SER A 222 25.11 -15.89 1.72
C SER A 222 23.77 -15.58 1.06
N MET A 223 22.73 -15.26 1.85
CA MET A 223 21.43 -14.82 1.34
C MET A 223 21.50 -13.43 0.71
N ILE A 224 22.25 -12.50 1.29
CA ILE A 224 22.52 -11.19 0.70
C ILE A 224 23.22 -11.37 -0.66
N GLN A 225 24.27 -12.22 -0.71
CA GLN A 225 24.96 -12.49 -1.97
C GLN A 225 24.02 -13.07 -3.04
N LEU A 226 23.11 -13.98 -2.69
CA LEU A 226 22.11 -14.52 -3.62
C LEU A 226 21.21 -13.41 -4.17
N THR A 227 20.75 -12.49 -3.33
CA THR A 227 19.92 -11.36 -3.77
C THR A 227 20.67 -10.43 -4.72
N ASP A 228 21.92 -10.14 -4.44
CA ASP A 228 22.77 -9.31 -5.29
C ASP A 228 23.03 -9.98 -6.65
N ASP A 229 23.30 -11.30 -6.66
CA ASP A 229 23.52 -12.06 -7.88
C ASP A 229 22.22 -12.14 -8.75
N ILE A 230 21.04 -12.27 -8.13
CA ILE A 230 19.74 -12.19 -8.81
C ILE A 230 19.52 -10.78 -9.40
N ALA A 231 19.72 -9.74 -8.60
CA ALA A 231 19.56 -8.34 -9.02
C ALA A 231 20.50 -8.02 -10.19
N PHE A 232 21.76 -8.42 -10.11
CA PHE A 232 22.74 -8.24 -11.19
C PHE A 232 22.32 -8.96 -12.47
N SER A 233 21.82 -10.20 -12.36
CA SER A 233 21.35 -10.98 -13.50
C SER A 233 20.17 -10.30 -14.19
N TYR A 234 19.16 -9.81 -13.44
CA TYR A 234 18.04 -9.07 -14.02
C TYR A 234 18.49 -7.75 -14.66
N ALA A 235 19.35 -6.98 -13.99
CA ALA A 235 19.88 -5.73 -14.53
C ALA A 235 20.61 -5.96 -15.87
N LYS A 236 21.42 -7.03 -15.96
CA LYS A 236 22.11 -7.42 -17.19
C LYS A 236 21.10 -7.81 -18.29
N LYS A 237 20.11 -8.65 -17.99
CA LYS A 237 19.06 -9.03 -18.95
C LYS A 237 18.30 -7.83 -19.49
N ILE A 238 17.89 -6.90 -18.60
CA ILE A 238 17.20 -5.67 -18.99
C ILE A 238 18.07 -4.84 -19.96
N LYS A 239 19.36 -4.71 -19.65
CA LYS A 239 20.31 -3.99 -20.50
C LYS A 239 20.46 -4.66 -21.85
N ASP A 240 20.72 -5.97 -21.87
CA ASP A 240 20.93 -6.74 -23.11
C ASP A 240 19.70 -6.67 -24.01
N ILE A 241 18.48 -6.73 -23.45
CA ILE A 241 17.22 -6.59 -24.21
C ILE A 241 17.11 -5.19 -24.80
N LYS A 242 17.33 -4.14 -24.00
CA LYS A 242 17.23 -2.73 -24.44
C LYS A 242 18.24 -2.38 -25.54
N GLU A 243 19.42 -2.99 -25.51
CA GLU A 243 20.47 -2.80 -26.50
C GLU A 243 20.30 -3.69 -27.75
N SER A 244 19.38 -4.67 -27.72
CA SER A 244 19.19 -5.57 -28.84
C SER A 244 18.56 -4.86 -30.06
N PRO A 245 18.99 -5.16 -31.31
CA PRO A 245 18.40 -4.59 -32.52
C PRO A 245 16.92 -4.93 -32.68
N VAL A 246 16.47 -6.08 -32.18
CA VAL A 246 15.07 -6.53 -32.23
C VAL A 246 14.21 -5.60 -31.38
N PHE A 247 14.65 -5.28 -30.16
CA PHE A 247 13.92 -4.38 -29.25
C PHE A 247 13.92 -2.94 -29.78
N GLN A 248 15.04 -2.48 -30.34
CA GLN A 248 15.10 -1.13 -30.90
C GLN A 248 14.14 -0.93 -32.07
N ASN A 249 13.90 -1.97 -32.88
CA ASN A 249 12.99 -1.92 -34.02
C ASN A 249 11.52 -2.23 -33.66
N ASN A 250 11.28 -3.00 -32.61
CA ASN A 250 9.94 -3.35 -32.13
C ASN A 250 9.94 -3.48 -30.59
N PRO A 251 9.81 -2.37 -29.86
CA PRO A 251 9.91 -2.38 -28.40
C PRO A 251 8.77 -3.15 -27.73
N ASP A 252 9.11 -4.23 -27.04
CA ASP A 252 8.20 -4.93 -26.13
C ASP A 252 8.32 -4.34 -24.71
N PHE A 253 7.52 -3.32 -24.47
CA PHE A 253 7.51 -2.65 -23.17
C PHE A 253 6.94 -3.49 -22.03
N GLU A 254 6.09 -4.49 -22.32
CA GLU A 254 5.54 -5.37 -21.29
C GLU A 254 6.62 -6.30 -20.73
N LEU A 255 7.48 -6.84 -21.61
CA LEU A 255 8.60 -7.67 -21.21
C LEU A 255 9.57 -6.89 -20.30
N ILE A 256 9.97 -5.69 -20.71
CA ILE A 256 10.87 -4.84 -19.91
C ILE A 256 10.24 -4.48 -18.57
N THR A 257 8.99 -4.01 -18.58
CA THR A 257 8.28 -3.65 -17.34
C THR A 257 8.12 -4.85 -16.41
N GLY A 258 7.91 -6.04 -16.96
CA GLY A 258 7.88 -7.29 -16.18
C GLY A 258 9.19 -7.59 -15.47
N LEU A 259 10.32 -7.43 -16.16
CA LEU A 259 11.66 -7.64 -15.60
C LEU A 259 12.06 -6.55 -14.60
N GLU A 260 11.77 -5.27 -14.90
CA GLU A 260 12.00 -4.15 -13.98
C GLU A 260 11.23 -4.33 -12.67
N ARG A 261 9.98 -4.79 -12.72
CA ARG A 261 9.20 -5.10 -11.50
C ARG A 261 9.80 -6.24 -10.66
N ARG A 262 10.50 -7.19 -11.28
CA ARG A 262 11.21 -8.27 -10.56
C ARG A 262 12.52 -7.79 -9.97
N TYR A 263 13.19 -6.87 -10.65
CA TYR A 263 14.42 -6.23 -10.18
C TYR A 263 14.17 -5.29 -8.98
N ASP A 264 13.05 -4.55 -9.00
CA ASP A 264 12.68 -3.58 -7.96
C ASP A 264 12.06 -4.23 -6.70
N ARG A 265 11.84 -5.53 -6.69
CA ARG A 265 11.34 -6.30 -5.54
C ARG A 265 12.46 -6.87 -4.71
#